data_6d941366046e0dfb497e53bbcf239140
#
_entry.id   6d941366046e0dfb497e53bbcf239140
#
_cell.length_a   1.000
_cell.length_b   1.000
_cell.length_c   1.000
_cell.angle_alpha   90.00
_cell.angle_beta   90.00
_cell.angle_gamma   90.00
#
_symmetry.space_group_name_H-M   'P 1'
#
loop_
_entity.id
_entity.type
_entity.pdbx_description
1 polymer ?
#
loop_
_entity_poly.entity_id
_entity_poly.type
_entity_poly.pdbx_seq_one_letter_code
_entity_poly.pdbx_strand_id
1 'polypeptide(L)'
;MRQTITEKIFSEHVGEAVFAGQIIESAIDMVIGNDITTPISIKQFELSGAKKLANPDGFAIVMDHYIPTKDILSANQAKISREFAYKHDLKNYFDEKDMGIEHALMPEKGLVVPGDVIIGADSHTCTHGALGAFATGMGSTDLAFAMITGRNWFKVPPTIKVIFHGKPAPHIYGKDLILEVIRLIGVDGARYKALEFCGDALEHLDMDSRFSLCNMAIEAGGKSGIVAVDEITKEFLADKNLRAEPKFHYSDEGANYEQILQIDVSKLDPVIAYPFLPSNGKSVREAVRDDIAVDQVFIGSCTNGRLSDLRIAAQILKGRKVARKTRLIITPATQKIALAAQKEGLWDIFVEAGAVVSNPTCGACLGGYMGILGVGERCVSTTNRNFVGRMGDRTSEVYLANSAVAAASAVAGKIADPRDL
;
A
#
# COMPACT_ATOMS: atom_id res chain seq x y z
N MET A 1 2.22 -21.97 25.08
CA MET A 1 2.76 -22.18 23.71
C MET A 1 3.37 -20.85 23.29
N ARG A 2 4.37 -20.88 22.41
CA ARG A 2 5.03 -19.68 21.87
C ARG A 2 4.20 -19.13 20.71
N GLN A 3 4.08 -17.80 20.62
CA GLN A 3 3.19 -17.12 19.69
C GLN A 3 3.96 -16.23 18.73
N THR A 4 3.47 -16.12 17.50
CA THR A 4 3.87 -15.11 16.52
C THR A 4 3.28 -13.75 16.87
N ILE A 5 3.80 -12.67 16.28
CA ILE A 5 3.26 -11.31 16.47
C ILE A 5 1.76 -11.25 16.13
N THR A 6 1.33 -11.90 15.04
CA THR A 6 -0.08 -12.00 14.64
C THR A 6 -0.95 -12.64 15.71
N GLU A 7 -0.50 -13.77 16.27
CA GLU A 7 -1.23 -14.50 17.32
C GLU A 7 -1.30 -13.67 18.61
N LYS A 8 -0.25 -12.93 18.97
CA LYS A 8 -0.25 -12.05 20.15
C LYS A 8 -1.21 -10.89 20.03
N ILE A 9 -1.26 -10.24 18.85
CA ILE A 9 -2.21 -9.15 18.58
C ILE A 9 -3.63 -9.67 18.76
N PHE A 10 -3.98 -10.80 18.14
CA PHE A 10 -5.32 -11.38 18.32
C PHE A 10 -5.59 -11.86 19.73
N SER A 11 -4.61 -12.45 20.43
CA SER A 11 -4.77 -12.89 21.81
C SER A 11 -5.16 -11.75 22.76
N GLU A 12 -4.60 -10.57 22.54
CA GLU A 12 -4.94 -9.39 23.34
C GLU A 12 -6.39 -8.93 23.05
N HIS A 13 -6.84 -8.95 21.79
CA HIS A 13 -8.18 -8.51 21.40
C HIS A 13 -9.30 -9.51 21.77
N VAL A 14 -8.94 -10.78 21.96
CA VAL A 14 -9.86 -11.83 22.39
C VAL A 14 -9.86 -11.97 23.91
N GLY A 15 -8.76 -11.64 24.57
CA GLY A 15 -8.58 -11.79 26.03
C GLY A 15 -8.08 -13.16 26.48
N GLU A 16 -7.69 -14.01 25.52
CA GLU A 16 -7.09 -15.33 25.77
C GLU A 16 -6.08 -15.70 24.68
N ALA A 17 -5.19 -16.65 24.97
CA ALA A 17 -4.19 -17.07 23.99
C ALA A 17 -4.84 -17.80 22.81
N VAL A 18 -4.62 -17.27 21.60
CA VAL A 18 -5.11 -17.87 20.34
C VAL A 18 -3.95 -18.24 19.42
N PHE A 19 -4.18 -19.24 18.56
CA PHE A 19 -3.17 -19.82 17.68
C PHE A 19 -3.70 -19.99 16.26
N ALA A 20 -2.79 -20.08 15.32
CA ALA A 20 -3.09 -20.28 13.91
C ALA A 20 -4.13 -21.42 13.69
N GLY A 21 -5.10 -21.14 12.83
CA GLY A 21 -6.19 -22.07 12.50
C GLY A 21 -7.45 -21.95 13.36
N GLN A 22 -7.39 -21.32 14.53
CA GLN A 22 -8.57 -21.08 15.39
C GLN A 22 -9.50 -20.05 14.74
N ILE A 23 -10.79 -20.26 14.88
CA ILE A 23 -11.83 -19.27 14.52
C ILE A 23 -12.15 -18.47 15.77
N ILE A 24 -12.01 -17.17 15.67
CA ILE A 24 -12.18 -16.21 16.77
C ILE A 24 -13.13 -15.09 16.37
N GLU A 25 -13.70 -14.44 17.33
CA GLU A 25 -14.36 -13.15 17.19
C GLU A 25 -13.50 -12.09 17.90
N SER A 26 -12.95 -11.15 17.14
CA SER A 26 -12.06 -10.11 17.64
C SER A 26 -12.71 -8.74 17.65
N ALA A 27 -12.40 -7.91 18.64
CA ALA A 27 -12.66 -6.48 18.57
C ALA A 27 -11.88 -5.85 17.42
N ILE A 28 -12.45 -4.79 16.83
CA ILE A 28 -11.84 -4.03 15.74
C ILE A 28 -11.54 -2.62 16.24
N ASP A 29 -10.29 -2.18 16.13
CA ASP A 29 -9.86 -0.85 16.56
C ASP A 29 -10.16 0.21 15.52
N MET A 30 -9.99 -0.15 14.22
CA MET A 30 -10.22 0.76 13.11
C MET A 30 -10.86 0.06 11.92
N VAL A 31 -11.92 0.66 11.40
CA VAL A 31 -12.60 0.28 10.17
C VAL A 31 -12.33 1.37 9.13
N ILE A 32 -11.86 1.00 7.93
CA ILE A 32 -11.50 1.96 6.87
C ILE A 32 -12.36 1.70 5.64
N GLY A 33 -12.97 2.75 5.13
CA GLY A 33 -13.71 2.72 3.87
C GLY A 33 -13.29 3.85 2.94
N ASN A 34 -13.46 3.63 1.63
CA ASN A 34 -13.14 4.61 0.59
C ASN A 34 -14.38 4.95 -0.25
N ASP A 35 -14.24 5.84 -1.22
CA ASP A 35 -15.33 6.32 -2.06
C ASP A 35 -16.00 5.24 -2.93
N ILE A 36 -15.34 4.10 -3.19
CA ILE A 36 -15.90 2.98 -3.96
C ILE A 36 -16.69 2.03 -3.06
N THR A 37 -16.12 1.67 -1.92
CA THR A 37 -16.60 0.55 -1.09
C THR A 37 -17.50 0.99 0.05
N THR A 38 -17.31 2.21 0.58
CA THR A 38 -18.15 2.76 1.65
C THR A 38 -19.62 2.85 1.29
N PRO A 39 -20.06 3.31 0.10
CA PRO A 39 -21.47 3.33 -0.26
C PRO A 39 -22.14 1.96 -0.19
N ILE A 40 -21.40 0.88 -0.52
CA ILE A 40 -21.90 -0.50 -0.42
C ILE A 40 -22.06 -0.90 1.04
N SER A 41 -21.07 -0.59 1.89
CA SER A 41 -21.12 -0.87 3.32
C SER A 41 -22.24 -0.09 4.02
N ILE A 42 -22.45 1.19 3.68
CA ILE A 42 -23.54 2.02 4.17
C ILE A 42 -24.90 1.39 3.83
N LYS A 43 -25.06 0.94 2.59
CA LYS A 43 -26.29 0.25 2.18
C LYS A 43 -26.58 -0.99 3.04
N GLN A 44 -25.58 -1.81 3.33
CA GLN A 44 -25.73 -2.98 4.20
C GLN A 44 -26.04 -2.58 5.65
N PHE A 45 -25.35 -1.55 6.16
CA PHE A 45 -25.63 -1.00 7.47
C PHE A 45 -27.08 -0.53 7.60
N GLU A 46 -27.60 0.19 6.63
CA GLU A 46 -28.99 0.69 6.64
C GLU A 46 -30.01 -0.45 6.49
N LEU A 47 -29.76 -1.43 5.63
CA LEU A 47 -30.62 -2.62 5.46
C LEU A 47 -30.71 -3.46 6.73
N SER A 48 -29.68 -3.49 7.57
CA SER A 48 -29.72 -4.19 8.86
C SER A 48 -30.69 -3.53 9.88
N GLY A 49 -31.12 -2.30 9.63
CA GLY A 49 -31.91 -1.51 10.57
C GLY A 49 -31.09 -0.80 11.65
N ALA A 50 -29.76 -0.91 11.63
CA ALA A 50 -28.89 -0.24 12.57
C ALA A 50 -29.03 1.29 12.49
N LYS A 51 -28.95 1.96 13.63
CA LYS A 51 -29.12 3.43 13.73
C LYS A 51 -27.86 4.12 14.24
N LYS A 52 -26.95 3.38 14.86
CA LYS A 52 -25.72 3.91 15.46
C LYS A 52 -24.54 3.03 15.10
N LEU A 53 -23.40 3.65 14.91
CA LEU A 53 -22.11 2.96 14.79
C LEU A 53 -21.66 2.48 16.18
N ALA A 54 -21.04 1.30 16.23
CA ALA A 54 -20.50 0.75 17.47
C ALA A 54 -19.33 1.62 18.00
N ASN A 55 -18.47 2.05 17.10
CA ASN A 55 -17.32 2.90 17.42
C ASN A 55 -17.12 3.98 16.33
N PRO A 56 -17.76 5.17 16.45
CA PRO A 56 -17.59 6.24 15.47
C PRO A 56 -16.15 6.77 15.36
N ASP A 57 -15.41 6.81 16.47
CA ASP A 57 -13.99 7.26 16.47
C ASP A 57 -13.04 6.21 15.84
N GLY A 58 -13.44 4.96 15.80
CA GLY A 58 -12.77 3.84 15.12
C GLY A 58 -13.27 3.60 13.69
N PHE A 59 -13.96 4.55 13.07
CA PHE A 59 -14.38 4.45 11.68
C PHE A 59 -13.87 5.64 10.87
N ALA A 60 -13.15 5.36 9.79
CA ALA A 60 -12.63 6.36 8.87
C ALA A 60 -13.20 6.17 7.46
N ILE A 61 -13.54 7.27 6.81
CA ILE A 61 -13.91 7.32 5.39
C ILE A 61 -12.90 8.23 4.68
N VAL A 62 -12.19 7.69 3.69
CA VAL A 62 -11.21 8.41 2.90
C VAL A 62 -11.65 8.44 1.43
N MET A 63 -11.85 9.64 0.92
CA MET A 63 -12.19 9.85 -0.49
C MET A 63 -10.88 9.94 -1.28
N ASP A 64 -10.48 8.86 -1.97
CA ASP A 64 -9.14 8.80 -2.58
C ASP A 64 -9.07 8.19 -4.00
N HIS A 65 -10.09 7.47 -4.44
CA HIS A 65 -10.08 6.81 -5.75
C HIS A 65 -10.53 7.72 -6.89
N TYR A 66 -11.62 8.50 -6.67
CA TYR A 66 -12.23 9.37 -7.67
C TYR A 66 -12.27 10.83 -7.22
N ILE A 67 -11.19 11.31 -6.65
CA ILE A 67 -11.10 12.65 -6.08
C ILE A 67 -10.13 13.54 -6.87
N PRO A 68 -10.55 14.77 -7.30
CA PRO A 68 -11.94 15.22 -7.39
C PRO A 68 -12.79 14.31 -8.27
N THR A 69 -14.09 14.25 -8.02
CA THR A 69 -14.99 13.30 -8.72
C THR A 69 -14.95 13.47 -10.24
N LYS A 70 -14.76 12.38 -10.97
CA LYS A 70 -14.53 12.36 -12.42
C LYS A 70 -15.80 12.34 -13.27
N ASP A 71 -16.93 11.93 -12.71
CA ASP A 71 -18.22 11.79 -13.38
C ASP A 71 -19.39 11.82 -12.37
N ILE A 72 -20.63 11.79 -12.89
CA ILE A 72 -21.84 11.84 -12.08
C ILE A 72 -21.95 10.63 -11.14
N LEU A 73 -21.51 9.44 -11.56
CA LEU A 73 -21.59 8.23 -10.73
C LEU A 73 -20.66 8.34 -9.54
N SER A 74 -19.40 8.75 -9.75
CA SER A 74 -18.44 8.96 -8.66
C SER A 74 -18.88 10.11 -7.74
N ALA A 75 -19.50 11.18 -8.28
CA ALA A 75 -20.05 12.26 -7.47
C ALA A 75 -21.20 11.80 -6.57
N ASN A 76 -22.04 10.88 -7.05
CA ASN A 76 -23.13 10.29 -6.23
C ASN A 76 -22.56 9.38 -5.14
N GLN A 77 -21.52 8.58 -5.41
CA GLN A 77 -20.83 7.77 -4.41
C GLN A 77 -20.22 8.65 -3.32
N ALA A 78 -19.52 9.72 -3.71
CA ALA A 78 -18.95 10.69 -2.78
C ALA A 78 -20.04 11.36 -1.92
N LYS A 79 -21.17 11.72 -2.53
CA LYS A 79 -22.32 12.31 -1.82
C LYS A 79 -22.87 11.36 -0.75
N ILE A 80 -23.10 10.09 -1.08
CA ILE A 80 -23.59 9.07 -0.12
C ILE A 80 -22.65 8.97 1.09
N SER A 81 -21.35 8.86 0.85
CA SER A 81 -20.33 8.75 1.90
C SER A 81 -20.30 9.99 2.79
N ARG A 82 -20.34 11.19 2.19
CA ARG A 82 -20.34 12.47 2.89
C ARG A 82 -21.59 12.67 3.74
N GLU A 83 -22.79 12.38 3.20
CA GLU A 83 -24.05 12.48 3.94
C GLU A 83 -24.09 11.53 5.12
N PHE A 84 -23.57 10.31 4.95
CA PHE A 84 -23.43 9.35 6.05
C PHE A 84 -22.45 9.85 7.12
N ALA A 85 -21.30 10.37 6.72
CA ALA A 85 -20.32 10.92 7.65
C ALA A 85 -20.91 12.06 8.50
N TYR A 86 -21.62 12.99 7.88
CA TYR A 86 -22.25 14.11 8.60
C TYR A 86 -23.43 13.65 9.47
N LYS A 87 -24.25 12.70 9.00
CA LYS A 87 -25.36 12.13 9.78
C LYS A 87 -24.89 11.47 11.07
N HIS A 88 -23.70 10.85 11.04
CA HIS A 88 -23.13 10.12 12.17
C HIS A 88 -22.02 10.89 12.91
N ASP A 89 -21.82 12.17 12.58
CA ASP A 89 -20.80 13.06 13.16
C ASP A 89 -19.39 12.42 13.18
N LEU A 90 -18.99 11.83 12.04
CA LEU A 90 -17.70 11.17 11.92
C LEU A 90 -16.57 12.20 11.89
N LYS A 91 -15.63 12.07 12.83
CA LYS A 91 -14.41 12.93 12.89
C LYS A 91 -13.41 12.55 11.79
N ASN A 92 -13.36 11.27 11.43
CA ASN A 92 -12.40 10.70 10.49
C ASN A 92 -13.00 10.60 9.08
N TYR A 93 -13.48 11.72 8.55
CA TYR A 93 -13.93 11.87 7.18
C TYR A 93 -12.98 12.80 6.42
N PHE A 94 -12.35 12.28 5.37
CA PHE A 94 -11.32 12.97 4.58
C PHE A 94 -11.76 13.08 3.12
N ASP A 95 -11.87 14.30 2.64
CA ASP A 95 -12.28 14.64 1.27
C ASP A 95 -11.29 15.63 0.61
N GLU A 96 -11.76 16.48 -0.30
CA GLU A 96 -10.96 17.47 -1.03
C GLU A 96 -10.18 18.44 -0.12
N LYS A 97 -10.57 18.61 1.12
CA LYS A 97 -9.90 19.51 2.09
C LYS A 97 -8.65 18.89 2.67
N ASP A 98 -8.56 17.56 2.65
CA ASP A 98 -7.48 16.81 3.26
C ASP A 98 -7.18 15.54 2.45
N MET A 99 -6.94 15.75 1.13
CA MET A 99 -6.75 14.66 0.19
C MET A 99 -5.54 13.79 0.54
N GLY A 100 -5.75 12.48 0.44
CA GLY A 100 -4.68 11.50 0.56
C GLY A 100 -5.21 10.11 0.28
N ILE A 101 -4.34 9.25 -0.24
CA ILE A 101 -4.65 7.84 -0.43
C ILE A 101 -4.75 7.19 0.95
N GLU A 102 -5.83 6.45 1.22
CA GLU A 102 -6.18 5.93 2.55
C GLU A 102 -5.00 5.27 3.28
N HIS A 103 -4.23 4.42 2.60
CA HIS A 103 -3.10 3.71 3.22
C HIS A 103 -1.83 4.56 3.43
N ALA A 104 -1.82 5.80 2.99
CA ALA A 104 -0.80 6.78 3.34
C ALA A 104 -1.33 7.82 4.33
N LEU A 105 -2.58 8.24 4.16
CA LEU A 105 -3.22 9.25 4.99
C LEU A 105 -3.45 8.75 6.43
N MET A 106 -3.95 7.52 6.60
CA MET A 106 -4.25 6.96 7.92
C MET A 106 -3.03 6.93 8.85
N PRO A 107 -1.84 6.41 8.42
CA PRO A 107 -0.60 6.51 9.20
C PRO A 107 -0.16 7.94 9.46
N GLU A 108 -0.29 8.83 8.45
CA GLU A 108 0.10 10.25 8.56
C GLU A 108 -0.72 10.98 9.63
N LYS A 109 -2.00 10.64 9.77
CA LYS A 109 -2.92 11.22 10.76
C LYS A 109 -2.83 10.59 12.15
N GLY A 110 -1.97 9.58 12.37
CA GLY A 110 -1.88 8.87 13.64
C GLY A 110 -3.08 7.96 13.95
N LEU A 111 -3.87 7.62 12.94
CA LEU A 111 -5.07 6.78 13.07
C LEU A 111 -4.74 5.28 13.09
N VAL A 112 -3.55 4.92 12.65
CA VAL A 112 -3.01 3.56 12.77
C VAL A 112 -2.07 3.52 13.95
N VAL A 113 -2.34 2.61 14.89
CA VAL A 113 -1.57 2.48 16.12
C VAL A 113 -0.96 1.06 16.19
N PRO A 114 0.31 0.92 16.63
CA PRO A 114 0.89 -0.40 16.87
C PRO A 114 0.02 -1.27 17.77
N GLY A 115 -0.19 -2.52 17.39
CA GLY A 115 -1.01 -3.47 18.11
C GLY A 115 -2.49 -3.50 17.70
N ASP A 116 -2.95 -2.55 16.88
CA ASP A 116 -4.33 -2.52 16.38
C ASP A 116 -4.72 -3.78 15.56
N VAL A 117 -6.00 -4.12 15.58
CA VAL A 117 -6.67 -4.94 14.57
C VAL A 117 -7.49 -4.03 13.67
N ILE A 118 -7.08 -3.93 12.40
CA ILE A 118 -7.64 -3.01 11.41
C ILE A 118 -8.26 -3.79 10.26
N ILE A 119 -9.46 -3.42 9.87
CA ILE A 119 -10.08 -3.90 8.64
C ILE A 119 -10.41 -2.75 7.69
N GLY A 120 -10.23 -2.99 6.40
CA GLY A 120 -10.60 -2.05 5.35
C GLY A 120 -11.33 -2.74 4.22
N ALA A 121 -12.20 -2.03 3.52
CA ALA A 121 -12.81 -2.55 2.30
C ALA A 121 -11.91 -2.37 1.07
N ASP A 122 -10.62 -2.29 1.29
CA ASP A 122 -9.57 -2.32 0.28
C ASP A 122 -8.56 -3.42 0.57
N SER A 123 -8.07 -4.07 -0.48
CA SER A 123 -7.12 -5.19 -0.36
C SER A 123 -5.80 -4.79 0.27
N HIS A 124 -5.34 -3.53 0.04
CA HIS A 124 -4.05 -3.05 0.50
C HIS A 124 -4.07 -2.50 1.94
N THR A 125 -5.14 -2.73 2.69
CA THR A 125 -5.22 -2.45 4.14
C THR A 125 -4.06 -3.09 4.90
N CYS A 126 -3.48 -4.19 4.40
CA CYS A 126 -2.28 -4.83 4.95
C CYS A 126 -1.06 -3.89 5.05
N THR A 127 -1.05 -2.75 4.35
CA THR A 127 -0.02 -1.69 4.47
C THR A 127 0.24 -1.29 5.92
N HIS A 128 -0.81 -1.25 6.74
CA HIS A 128 -0.73 -0.76 8.12
C HIS A 128 0.06 -1.68 9.05
N GLY A 129 0.33 -2.91 8.63
CA GLY A 129 1.22 -3.81 9.36
C GLY A 129 2.69 -3.34 9.41
N ALA A 130 3.08 -2.37 8.59
CA ALA A 130 4.37 -1.71 8.69
C ALA A 130 4.57 -0.96 10.02
N LEU A 131 3.48 -0.65 10.74
CA LEU A 131 3.47 -0.06 12.07
C LEU A 131 3.23 -1.09 13.20
N GLY A 132 3.32 -2.39 12.91
CA GLY A 132 3.09 -3.44 13.91
C GLY A 132 1.62 -3.68 14.26
N ALA A 133 0.69 -3.33 13.37
CA ALA A 133 -0.73 -3.66 13.46
C ALA A 133 -1.05 -4.93 12.68
N PHE A 134 -2.09 -5.67 13.08
CA PHE A 134 -2.69 -6.66 12.18
C PHE A 134 -3.76 -5.95 11.34
N ALA A 135 -3.50 -5.79 10.06
CA ALA A 135 -4.40 -5.08 9.16
C ALA A 135 -4.69 -5.93 7.92
N THR A 136 -5.97 -6.00 7.50
CA THR A 136 -6.37 -6.85 6.39
C THR A 136 -7.57 -6.27 5.62
N GLY A 137 -7.60 -6.55 4.31
CA GLY A 137 -8.76 -6.27 3.47
C GLY A 137 -9.90 -7.27 3.74
N MET A 138 -11.12 -6.75 3.81
CA MET A 138 -12.36 -7.55 3.97
C MET A 138 -13.45 -7.06 3.01
N GLY A 139 -14.53 -7.81 2.89
CA GLY A 139 -15.67 -7.42 2.06
C GLY A 139 -16.48 -6.26 2.66
N SER A 140 -17.20 -5.52 1.80
CA SER A 140 -18.04 -4.40 2.26
C SER A 140 -19.16 -4.83 3.23
N THR A 141 -19.58 -6.09 3.18
CA THR A 141 -20.54 -6.66 4.15
C THR A 141 -19.90 -6.87 5.51
N ASP A 142 -18.65 -7.37 5.55
CA ASP A 142 -17.90 -7.52 6.80
C ASP A 142 -17.59 -6.16 7.43
N LEU A 143 -17.32 -5.14 6.58
CA LEU A 143 -17.21 -3.77 7.06
C LEU A 143 -18.51 -3.30 7.75
N ALA A 144 -19.66 -3.50 7.10
CA ALA A 144 -20.95 -3.12 7.68
C ALA A 144 -21.19 -3.85 9.00
N PHE A 145 -20.82 -5.13 9.10
CA PHE A 145 -20.91 -5.88 10.34
C PHE A 145 -20.06 -5.26 11.45
N ALA A 146 -18.81 -4.90 11.16
CA ALA A 146 -17.93 -4.24 12.12
C ALA A 146 -18.43 -2.82 12.49
N MET A 147 -19.00 -2.07 11.54
CA MET A 147 -19.64 -0.77 11.82
C MET A 147 -20.76 -0.91 12.84
N ILE A 148 -21.52 -2.02 12.81
CA ILE A 148 -22.66 -2.29 13.70
C ILE A 148 -22.22 -2.83 15.05
N THR A 149 -21.25 -3.74 15.08
CA THR A 149 -20.90 -4.53 16.27
C THR A 149 -19.60 -4.11 16.94
N GLY A 150 -18.69 -3.40 16.23
CA GLY A 150 -17.33 -3.14 16.66
C GLY A 150 -16.42 -4.39 16.66
N ARG A 151 -16.88 -5.48 16.05
CA ARG A 151 -16.22 -6.78 16.06
C ARG A 151 -16.23 -7.42 14.67
N ASN A 152 -15.36 -8.40 14.45
CA ASN A 152 -15.45 -9.28 13.29
C ASN A 152 -14.84 -10.65 13.62
N TRP A 153 -15.18 -11.65 12.80
CA TRP A 153 -14.63 -12.98 12.92
C TRP A 153 -13.37 -13.15 12.07
N PHE A 154 -12.44 -13.97 12.56
CA PHE A 154 -11.22 -14.33 11.84
C PHE A 154 -10.93 -15.82 12.06
N LYS A 155 -10.41 -16.46 11.03
CA LYS A 155 -9.57 -17.63 11.25
C LYS A 155 -8.14 -17.09 11.44
N VAL A 156 -7.53 -17.29 12.59
CA VAL A 156 -6.16 -16.82 12.85
C VAL A 156 -5.21 -17.35 11.78
N PRO A 157 -4.57 -16.47 10.98
CA PRO A 157 -3.71 -16.94 9.89
C PRO A 157 -2.41 -17.53 10.42
N PRO A 158 -1.91 -18.63 9.84
CA PRO A 158 -0.53 -19.05 10.08
C PRO A 158 0.44 -18.00 9.51
N THR A 159 1.67 -17.97 10.01
CA THR A 159 2.67 -16.97 9.64
C THR A 159 3.81 -17.56 8.83
N ILE A 160 4.16 -16.91 7.72
CA ILE A 160 5.43 -17.09 7.02
C ILE A 160 6.40 -16.04 7.54
N LYS A 161 7.58 -16.47 8.01
CA LYS A 161 8.66 -15.57 8.40
C LYS A 161 9.56 -15.28 7.21
N VAL A 162 9.76 -14.02 6.88
CA VAL A 162 10.65 -13.57 5.81
C VAL A 162 11.80 -12.79 6.43
N ILE A 163 13.01 -13.33 6.32
CA ILE A 163 14.22 -12.76 6.92
C ILE A 163 15.07 -12.16 5.80
N PHE A 164 15.27 -10.85 5.85
CA PHE A 164 16.13 -10.13 4.93
C PHE A 164 17.49 -9.87 5.56
N HIS A 165 18.54 -10.34 4.91
CA HIS A 165 19.92 -10.23 5.38
C HIS A 165 20.76 -9.30 4.53
N GLY A 166 21.70 -8.63 5.17
CA GLY A 166 22.72 -7.82 4.51
C GLY A 166 22.24 -6.41 4.14
N LYS A 167 23.15 -5.63 3.60
CA LYS A 167 22.87 -4.24 3.24
C LYS A 167 22.37 -4.16 1.80
N PRO A 168 21.22 -3.51 1.55
CA PRO A 168 20.71 -3.28 0.19
C PRO A 168 21.72 -2.54 -0.68
N ALA A 169 21.90 -2.99 -1.93
CA ALA A 169 22.67 -2.28 -2.93
C ALA A 169 21.97 -0.95 -3.34
N PRO A 170 22.67 -0.01 -3.99
CA PRO A 170 22.05 1.21 -4.50
C PRO A 170 20.83 0.90 -5.39
N HIS A 171 19.76 1.69 -5.24
CA HIS A 171 18.49 1.55 -5.94
C HIS A 171 17.68 0.29 -5.60
N ILE A 172 17.97 -0.38 -4.47
CA ILE A 172 17.14 -1.42 -3.88
C ILE A 172 16.31 -0.81 -2.74
N TYR A 173 15.00 -0.94 -2.80
CA TYR A 173 14.04 -0.39 -1.84
C TYR A 173 13.02 -1.46 -1.42
N GLY A 174 12.11 -1.12 -0.50
CA GLY A 174 11.07 -2.05 -0.04
C GLY A 174 10.24 -2.70 -1.15
N LYS A 175 10.04 -1.98 -2.27
CA LYS A 175 9.38 -2.50 -3.47
C LYS A 175 10.10 -3.69 -4.09
N ASP A 176 11.42 -3.61 -4.18
CA ASP A 176 12.23 -4.70 -4.77
C ASP A 176 12.20 -5.93 -3.87
N LEU A 177 12.25 -5.73 -2.54
CA LEU A 177 12.19 -6.81 -1.56
C LEU A 177 10.87 -7.58 -1.67
N ILE A 178 9.75 -6.88 -1.72
CA ILE A 178 8.45 -7.56 -1.82
C ILE A 178 8.22 -8.20 -3.19
N LEU A 179 8.68 -7.58 -4.28
CA LEU A 179 8.63 -8.20 -5.60
C LEU A 179 9.47 -9.47 -5.66
N GLU A 180 10.63 -9.50 -4.99
CA GLU A 180 11.44 -10.71 -4.87
C GLU A 180 10.73 -11.80 -4.06
N VAL A 181 10.08 -11.46 -2.93
CA VAL A 181 9.27 -12.41 -2.17
C VAL A 181 8.17 -13.01 -3.06
N ILE A 182 7.41 -12.15 -3.76
CA ILE A 182 6.32 -12.60 -4.65
C ILE A 182 6.86 -13.47 -5.80
N ARG A 183 8.04 -13.13 -6.35
CA ARG A 183 8.71 -13.94 -7.38
C ARG A 183 9.04 -15.34 -6.86
N LEU A 184 9.49 -15.46 -5.61
CA LEU A 184 9.90 -16.73 -5.00
C LEU A 184 8.70 -17.64 -4.64
N ILE A 185 7.62 -17.05 -4.09
CA ILE A 185 6.50 -17.87 -3.59
C ILE A 185 5.26 -17.84 -4.48
N GLY A 186 5.24 -16.99 -5.54
CA GLY A 186 4.09 -16.80 -6.41
C GLY A 186 2.98 -15.95 -5.79
N VAL A 187 1.92 -15.70 -6.57
CA VAL A 187 0.78 -14.86 -6.17
C VAL A 187 -0.15 -15.50 -5.14
N ASP A 188 0.03 -16.78 -4.85
CA ASP A 188 -0.77 -17.57 -3.91
C ASP A 188 0.06 -18.24 -2.80
N GLY A 189 1.38 -18.06 -2.75
CA GLY A 189 2.25 -18.73 -1.78
C GLY A 189 1.95 -18.38 -0.34
N ALA A 190 1.46 -17.15 -0.10
CA ALA A 190 1.01 -16.70 1.21
C ALA A 190 -0.52 -16.73 1.38
N ARG A 191 -1.23 -17.51 0.56
CA ARG A 191 -2.70 -17.53 0.59
C ARG A 191 -3.24 -17.81 1.98
N TYR A 192 -4.01 -16.85 2.51
CA TYR A 192 -4.57 -16.86 3.86
C TYR A 192 -3.55 -16.88 5.00
N LYS A 193 -2.32 -16.41 4.79
CA LYS A 193 -1.25 -16.35 5.80
C LYS A 193 -0.89 -14.91 6.13
N ALA A 194 -0.23 -14.69 7.24
CA ALA A 194 0.48 -13.46 7.53
C ALA A 194 1.93 -13.58 7.06
N LEU A 195 2.51 -12.50 6.53
CA LEU A 195 3.93 -12.38 6.25
C LEU A 195 4.56 -11.53 7.35
N GLU A 196 5.46 -12.12 8.14
CA GLU A 196 6.25 -11.40 9.15
C GLU A 196 7.63 -11.08 8.57
N PHE A 197 7.89 -9.81 8.35
CA PHE A 197 9.14 -9.32 7.78
C PHE A 197 10.12 -8.95 8.89
N CYS A 198 11.35 -9.45 8.82
CA CYS A 198 12.38 -9.19 9.80
C CYS A 198 13.79 -9.33 9.18
N GLY A 199 14.83 -9.18 10.00
CA GLY A 199 16.23 -9.29 9.61
C GLY A 199 16.95 -7.94 9.63
N ASP A 200 18.27 -7.98 9.61
CA ASP A 200 19.18 -6.82 9.71
C ASP A 200 19.03 -5.84 8.54
N ALA A 201 18.62 -6.32 7.37
CA ALA A 201 18.36 -5.45 6.22
C ALA A 201 17.27 -4.39 6.48
N LEU A 202 16.31 -4.65 7.40
CA LEU A 202 15.25 -3.70 7.72
C LEU A 202 15.76 -2.42 8.39
N GLU A 203 16.92 -2.47 9.04
CA GLU A 203 17.58 -1.30 9.64
C GLU A 203 18.03 -0.27 8.59
N HIS A 204 18.13 -0.70 7.33
CA HIS A 204 18.49 0.14 6.18
C HIS A 204 17.26 0.64 5.39
N LEU A 205 16.06 0.25 5.78
CA LEU A 205 14.81 0.67 5.13
C LEU A 205 14.13 1.77 5.97
N ASP A 206 13.81 2.88 5.30
CA ASP A 206 12.92 3.88 5.85
C ASP A 206 11.47 3.37 5.99
N MET A 207 10.62 4.12 6.67
CA MET A 207 9.21 3.73 6.83
C MET A 207 8.46 3.65 5.50
N ASP A 208 8.79 4.49 4.52
CA ASP A 208 8.15 4.48 3.21
C ASP A 208 8.40 3.15 2.48
N SER A 209 9.62 2.62 2.57
CA SER A 209 9.99 1.28 2.08
C SER A 209 9.27 0.15 2.83
N ARG A 210 9.11 0.27 4.16
CA ARG A 210 8.38 -0.72 4.98
C ARG A 210 6.88 -0.72 4.66
N PHE A 211 6.29 0.45 4.40
CA PHE A 211 4.91 0.53 3.92
C PHE A 211 4.74 -0.15 2.56
N SER A 212 5.66 0.04 1.61
CA SER A 212 5.64 -0.64 0.32
C SER A 212 5.75 -2.16 0.47
N LEU A 213 6.62 -2.62 1.37
CA LEU A 213 6.83 -4.04 1.68
C LEU A 213 5.52 -4.68 2.19
N CYS A 214 4.88 -4.09 3.21
CA CYS A 214 3.64 -4.59 3.78
C CYS A 214 2.44 -4.44 2.83
N ASN A 215 2.39 -3.35 2.05
CA ASN A 215 1.32 -3.07 1.08
C ASN A 215 1.11 -4.22 0.10
N MET A 216 2.20 -4.79 -0.40
CA MET A 216 2.14 -5.82 -1.42
C MET A 216 2.10 -7.25 -0.86
N ALA A 217 1.95 -7.45 0.44
CA ALA A 217 1.76 -8.78 1.02
C ALA A 217 0.54 -9.50 0.43
N ILE A 218 -0.53 -8.76 0.13
CA ILE A 218 -1.73 -9.30 -0.51
C ILE A 218 -1.47 -9.82 -1.93
N GLU A 219 -0.45 -9.31 -2.63
CA GLU A 219 -0.12 -9.76 -3.98
C GLU A 219 0.54 -11.16 -3.99
N ALA A 220 0.97 -11.66 -2.83
CA ALA A 220 1.32 -13.06 -2.59
C ALA A 220 0.15 -13.87 -2.03
N GLY A 221 -1.06 -13.30 -1.92
CA GLY A 221 -2.24 -13.90 -1.30
C GLY A 221 -2.30 -13.73 0.22
N GLY A 222 -1.39 -12.96 0.82
CA GLY A 222 -1.31 -12.76 2.26
C GLY A 222 -2.47 -11.96 2.85
N LYS A 223 -2.88 -12.31 4.06
CA LYS A 223 -3.88 -11.56 4.82
C LYS A 223 -3.31 -10.27 5.40
N SER A 224 -2.05 -10.30 5.82
CA SER A 224 -1.35 -9.14 6.36
C SER A 224 0.16 -9.27 6.09
N GLY A 225 0.85 -8.14 5.96
CA GLY A 225 2.31 -8.06 6.07
C GLY A 225 2.62 -7.28 7.35
N ILE A 226 3.51 -7.78 8.21
CA ILE A 226 3.77 -7.17 9.50
C ILE A 226 5.28 -6.99 9.69
N VAL A 227 5.67 -5.81 10.15
CA VAL A 227 7.00 -5.50 10.69
C VAL A 227 6.85 -5.20 12.17
N ALA A 228 7.63 -5.86 13.02
CA ALA A 228 7.64 -5.54 14.44
C ALA A 228 8.18 -4.11 14.67
N VAL A 229 7.63 -3.42 15.67
CA VAL A 229 8.02 -2.04 15.99
C VAL A 229 9.47 -1.98 16.47
N ASP A 230 10.26 -1.14 15.82
CA ASP A 230 11.63 -0.80 16.18
C ASP A 230 11.83 0.71 16.36
N GLU A 231 13.06 1.17 16.49
CA GLU A 231 13.36 2.59 16.69
C GLU A 231 12.95 3.43 15.47
N ILE A 232 13.07 2.92 14.23
CA ILE A 232 12.65 3.63 13.01
C ILE A 232 11.12 3.85 13.03
N THR A 233 10.37 2.83 13.45
CA THR A 233 8.91 2.93 13.60
C THR A 233 8.53 3.93 14.71
N LYS A 234 9.23 3.90 15.85
CA LYS A 234 8.99 4.83 16.95
C LYS A 234 9.29 6.27 16.56
N GLU A 235 10.39 6.52 15.83
CA GLU A 235 10.73 7.84 15.30
C GLU A 235 9.65 8.36 14.33
N PHE A 236 9.15 7.51 13.45
CA PHE A 236 8.03 7.86 12.55
C PHE A 236 6.77 8.26 13.32
N LEU A 237 6.50 7.65 14.47
CA LEU A 237 5.31 7.91 15.29
C LEU A 237 5.47 9.10 16.25
N ALA A 238 6.71 9.52 16.55
CA ALA A 238 7.02 10.48 17.61
C ALA A 238 6.37 11.87 17.45
N ASP A 239 6.14 12.30 16.20
CA ASP A 239 5.52 13.59 15.87
C ASP A 239 4.00 13.50 15.66
N LYS A 240 3.39 12.33 15.87
CA LYS A 240 1.98 12.10 15.57
C LYS A 240 1.10 12.11 16.81
N ASN A 241 -0.08 12.68 16.67
CA ASN A 241 -1.12 12.56 17.67
C ASN A 241 -1.82 11.21 17.49
N LEU A 242 -1.33 10.20 18.16
CA LEU A 242 -1.89 8.85 18.05
C LEU A 242 -3.29 8.78 18.65
N ARG A 243 -4.17 8.04 17.98
CA ARG A 243 -5.56 7.80 18.40
C ARG A 243 -5.66 7.07 19.76
N ALA A 244 -4.70 6.22 20.07
CA ALA A 244 -4.65 5.42 21.28
C ALA A 244 -3.18 5.17 21.71
N GLU A 245 -3.00 4.64 22.90
CA GLU A 245 -1.67 4.21 23.37
C GLU A 245 -1.17 3.01 22.57
N PRO A 246 0.06 3.07 22.02
CA PRO A 246 0.62 1.99 21.21
C PRO A 246 0.98 0.78 22.07
N LYS A 247 0.67 -0.42 21.55
CA LYS A 247 1.01 -1.70 22.15
C LYS A 247 1.98 -2.44 21.25
N PHE A 248 3.14 -2.76 21.79
CA PHE A 248 4.22 -3.36 21.02
C PHE A 248 4.23 -4.88 21.20
N HIS A 249 3.99 -5.60 20.14
CA HIS A 249 4.05 -7.06 20.09
C HIS A 249 5.27 -7.53 19.30
N TYR A 250 5.86 -8.62 19.77
CA TYR A 250 6.98 -9.28 19.12
C TYR A 250 6.75 -10.78 19.16
N SER A 251 7.15 -11.49 18.12
CA SER A 251 7.09 -12.95 18.11
C SER A 251 8.00 -13.54 19.18
N ASP A 252 7.55 -14.59 19.84
CA ASP A 252 8.37 -15.32 20.79
C ASP A 252 9.56 -15.99 20.11
N GLU A 253 10.66 -16.13 20.82
CA GLU A 253 11.76 -16.96 20.36
C GLU A 253 11.27 -18.41 20.18
N GLY A 254 11.46 -18.95 18.95
CA GLY A 254 10.95 -20.26 18.57
C GLY A 254 9.43 -20.34 18.41
N ALA A 255 8.76 -19.21 18.07
CA ALA A 255 7.38 -19.23 17.58
C ALA A 255 7.25 -20.17 16.38
N ASN A 256 6.06 -20.74 16.22
CA ASN A 256 5.80 -21.69 15.14
C ASN A 256 5.46 -20.95 13.84
N TYR A 257 6.34 -21.04 12.84
CA TYR A 257 6.13 -20.52 11.51
C TYR A 257 5.83 -21.65 10.52
N GLU A 258 4.89 -21.45 9.63
CA GLU A 258 4.57 -22.43 8.58
C GLU A 258 5.72 -22.56 7.58
N GLN A 259 6.41 -21.45 7.31
CA GLN A 259 7.56 -21.38 6.44
C GLN A 259 8.51 -20.28 6.89
N ILE A 260 9.80 -20.46 6.64
CA ILE A 260 10.83 -19.44 6.83
C ILE A 260 11.53 -19.22 5.49
N LEU A 261 11.52 -17.98 5.02
CA LEU A 261 12.26 -17.57 3.83
C LEU A 261 13.45 -16.72 4.27
N GLN A 262 14.60 -16.91 3.63
CA GLN A 262 15.80 -16.09 3.85
C GLN A 262 16.24 -15.48 2.53
N ILE A 263 16.45 -14.17 2.49
CA ILE A 263 16.79 -13.41 1.29
C ILE A 263 18.00 -12.52 1.60
N ASP A 264 19.09 -12.74 0.87
CA ASP A 264 20.29 -11.88 0.93
C ASP A 264 20.09 -10.68 -0.01
N VAL A 265 19.72 -9.54 0.58
CA VAL A 265 19.42 -8.33 -0.20
C VAL A 265 20.65 -7.69 -0.84
N SER A 266 21.85 -8.03 -0.37
CA SER A 266 23.11 -7.53 -0.95
C SER A 266 23.38 -8.07 -2.36
N LYS A 267 22.69 -9.14 -2.74
CA LYS A 267 22.78 -9.81 -4.05
C LYS A 267 21.64 -9.43 -4.99
N LEU A 268 20.68 -8.65 -4.54
CA LEU A 268 19.56 -8.26 -5.38
C LEU A 268 19.97 -7.16 -6.36
N ASP A 269 19.47 -7.28 -7.59
CA ASP A 269 19.34 -6.17 -8.53
C ASP A 269 17.95 -5.55 -8.39
N PRO A 270 17.73 -4.28 -8.79
CA PRO A 270 16.37 -3.74 -8.88
C PRO A 270 15.47 -4.67 -9.70
N VAL A 271 14.25 -4.88 -9.19
CA VAL A 271 13.30 -5.85 -9.76
C VAL A 271 12.24 -5.14 -10.57
N ILE A 272 11.90 -5.70 -11.73
CA ILE A 272 10.75 -5.32 -12.52
C ILE A 272 9.84 -6.53 -12.74
N ALA A 273 8.56 -6.40 -12.40
CA ALA A 273 7.58 -7.47 -12.63
C ALA A 273 6.85 -7.26 -13.96
N TYR A 274 6.93 -8.25 -14.83
CA TYR A 274 6.33 -8.25 -16.16
C TYR A 274 4.82 -8.49 -16.09
N PRO A 275 4.05 -8.06 -17.12
CA PRO A 275 2.65 -8.42 -17.24
C PRO A 275 2.48 -9.97 -17.28
N PHE A 276 1.40 -10.55 -16.78
CA PHE A 276 0.26 -9.93 -16.11
C PHE A 276 0.16 -10.40 -14.65
N LEU A 277 1.28 -10.71 -14.02
CA LEU A 277 1.35 -11.14 -12.62
C LEU A 277 2.52 -10.46 -11.91
N PRO A 278 2.36 -10.01 -10.66
CA PRO A 278 3.47 -9.46 -9.88
C PRO A 278 4.61 -10.46 -9.65
N SER A 279 4.34 -11.76 -9.77
CA SER A 279 5.36 -12.84 -9.65
C SER A 279 6.27 -12.98 -10.87
N ASN A 280 5.95 -12.32 -12.00
CA ASN A 280 6.79 -12.35 -13.20
C ASN A 280 8.02 -11.42 -13.08
N GLY A 281 8.68 -11.45 -11.92
CA GLY A 281 9.85 -10.63 -11.61
C GLY A 281 11.09 -11.04 -12.41
N LYS A 282 11.80 -10.03 -12.95
CA LYS A 282 13.13 -10.14 -13.52
C LYS A 282 14.05 -9.09 -12.89
N SER A 283 15.36 -9.30 -12.91
CA SER A 283 16.28 -8.22 -12.64
C SER A 283 16.19 -7.15 -13.75
N VAL A 284 16.37 -5.88 -13.38
CA VAL A 284 16.36 -4.79 -14.37
C VAL A 284 17.44 -4.99 -15.43
N ARG A 285 18.61 -5.54 -15.08
CA ARG A 285 19.70 -5.88 -16.04
C ARG A 285 19.27 -6.87 -17.11
N GLU A 286 18.43 -7.85 -16.74
CA GLU A 286 17.85 -8.79 -17.72
C GLU A 286 16.79 -8.08 -18.56
N ALA A 287 15.92 -7.30 -17.93
CA ALA A 287 14.80 -6.61 -18.59
C ALA A 287 15.24 -5.58 -19.64
N VAL A 288 16.34 -4.87 -19.41
CA VAL A 288 16.92 -3.90 -20.38
C VAL A 288 17.25 -4.56 -21.73
N ARG A 289 17.63 -5.85 -21.72
CA ARG A 289 17.96 -6.59 -22.95
C ARG A 289 16.76 -6.87 -23.85
N ASP A 290 15.55 -6.85 -23.28
CA ASP A 290 14.31 -7.08 -24.02
C ASP A 290 13.89 -5.85 -24.83
N ASP A 291 14.55 -4.70 -24.68
CA ASP A 291 14.39 -3.42 -25.39
C ASP A 291 12.93 -2.94 -25.50
N ILE A 292 12.18 -3.07 -24.40
CA ILE A 292 10.74 -2.79 -24.35
C ILE A 292 10.50 -1.29 -24.32
N ALA A 293 9.90 -0.74 -25.37
CA ALA A 293 9.46 0.66 -25.43
C ALA A 293 8.31 0.92 -24.44
N VAL A 294 8.29 2.12 -23.84
CA VAL A 294 7.35 2.53 -22.80
C VAL A 294 6.57 3.77 -23.24
N ASP A 295 5.23 3.67 -23.28
CA ASP A 295 4.33 4.75 -23.66
C ASP A 295 3.99 5.66 -22.48
N GLN A 296 3.94 5.10 -21.26
CA GLN A 296 3.66 5.83 -20.04
C GLN A 296 4.50 5.35 -18.87
N VAL A 297 4.84 6.28 -17.99
CA VAL A 297 5.37 5.97 -16.66
C VAL A 297 4.45 6.59 -15.62
N PHE A 298 4.10 5.82 -14.60
CA PHE A 298 3.30 6.28 -13.47
C PHE A 298 4.08 6.10 -12.16
N ILE A 299 4.32 7.21 -11.44
CA ILE A 299 4.98 7.22 -10.12
C ILE A 299 3.97 7.73 -9.11
N GLY A 300 3.57 6.88 -8.16
CA GLY A 300 2.53 7.21 -7.20
C GLY A 300 1.91 5.97 -6.57
N SER A 301 0.66 6.07 -6.15
CA SER A 301 -0.16 5.09 -5.44
C SER A 301 0.13 4.97 -3.94
N CYS A 302 -0.69 4.17 -3.23
CA CYS A 302 -0.44 3.84 -1.83
C CYS A 302 0.88 3.11 -1.59
N THR A 303 1.45 2.50 -2.63
CA THR A 303 2.71 1.76 -2.56
C THR A 303 3.91 2.70 -2.58
N ASN A 304 4.00 3.59 -3.58
CA ASN A 304 5.18 4.40 -3.87
C ASN A 304 4.83 5.83 -4.34
N GLY A 305 4.03 6.54 -3.56
CA GLY A 305 3.74 7.96 -3.74
C GLY A 305 4.20 8.82 -2.56
N ARG A 306 5.07 8.27 -1.71
CA ARG A 306 5.57 8.94 -0.51
C ARG A 306 6.74 9.85 -0.83
N LEU A 307 7.16 10.65 0.15
CA LEU A 307 8.17 11.70 -0.09
C LEU A 307 9.53 11.13 -0.51
N SER A 308 9.94 9.99 0.04
CA SER A 308 11.17 9.31 -0.37
C SER A 308 11.12 8.86 -1.82
N ASP A 309 9.99 8.32 -2.28
CA ASP A 309 9.76 7.93 -3.68
C ASP A 309 9.90 9.12 -4.64
N LEU A 310 9.32 10.27 -4.26
CA LEU A 310 9.38 11.50 -5.05
C LEU A 310 10.82 12.04 -5.10
N ARG A 311 11.56 12.01 -4.00
CA ARG A 311 12.98 12.40 -3.96
C ARG A 311 13.83 11.50 -4.85
N ILE A 312 13.62 10.19 -4.80
CA ILE A 312 14.31 9.21 -5.66
C ILE A 312 14.03 9.52 -7.14
N ALA A 313 12.77 9.72 -7.52
CA ALA A 313 12.40 10.07 -8.88
C ALA A 313 13.02 11.41 -9.33
N ALA A 314 13.00 12.42 -8.46
CA ALA A 314 13.58 13.73 -8.75
C ALA A 314 15.10 13.67 -8.95
N GLN A 315 15.84 12.85 -8.18
CA GLN A 315 17.27 12.66 -8.37
C GLN A 315 17.61 12.13 -9.78
N ILE A 316 16.81 11.21 -10.29
CA ILE A 316 16.97 10.66 -11.64
C ILE A 316 16.56 11.69 -12.71
N LEU A 317 15.47 12.44 -12.50
CA LEU A 317 14.90 13.36 -13.48
C LEU A 317 15.62 14.70 -13.58
N LYS A 318 16.34 15.11 -12.54
CA LYS A 318 16.99 16.43 -12.46
C LYS A 318 17.94 16.68 -13.64
N GLY A 319 17.67 17.75 -14.40
CA GLY A 319 18.44 18.12 -15.58
C GLY A 319 18.19 17.24 -16.81
N ARG A 320 17.26 16.31 -16.77
CA ARG A 320 16.89 15.41 -17.86
C ARG A 320 15.48 15.70 -18.35
N LYS A 321 15.14 15.17 -19.50
CA LYS A 321 13.78 15.27 -20.11
C LYS A 321 13.19 13.87 -20.27
N VAL A 322 11.90 13.77 -20.09
CA VAL A 322 11.13 12.59 -20.44
C VAL A 322 11.22 12.34 -21.93
N ALA A 323 11.39 11.10 -22.36
CA ALA A 323 11.49 10.73 -23.76
C ALA A 323 10.25 11.20 -24.55
N ARG A 324 10.46 11.64 -25.78
CA ARG A 324 9.43 12.30 -26.63
C ARG A 324 8.12 11.50 -26.76
N LYS A 325 8.20 10.17 -26.76
CA LYS A 325 7.04 9.28 -26.95
C LYS A 325 6.46 8.76 -25.63
N THR A 326 7.02 9.15 -24.49
CA THR A 326 6.62 8.67 -23.17
C THR A 326 5.91 9.78 -22.41
N ARG A 327 4.82 9.44 -21.72
CA ARG A 327 4.15 10.32 -20.75
C ARG A 327 4.63 9.95 -19.36
N LEU A 328 4.95 10.93 -18.52
CA LEU A 328 5.24 10.72 -17.11
C LEU A 328 4.17 11.39 -16.26
N ILE A 329 3.55 10.59 -15.38
CA ILE A 329 2.55 11.06 -14.42
C ILE A 329 3.08 10.80 -13.02
N ILE A 330 3.05 11.82 -12.17
CA ILE A 330 3.51 11.76 -10.77
C ILE A 330 2.35 12.14 -9.86
N THR A 331 2.03 11.28 -8.90
CA THR A 331 0.93 11.46 -7.96
C THR A 331 1.47 11.30 -6.53
N PRO A 332 1.55 12.39 -5.74
CA PRO A 332 1.90 12.29 -4.33
C PRO A 332 0.81 11.55 -3.54
N ALA A 333 1.20 10.85 -2.47
CA ALA A 333 0.24 10.04 -1.73
C ALA A 333 -0.70 10.85 -0.83
N THR A 334 -0.29 12.05 -0.35
CA THR A 334 -1.13 12.94 0.47
C THR A 334 -0.84 14.41 0.16
N GLN A 335 -1.73 15.31 0.58
CA GLN A 335 -1.50 16.76 0.47
C GLN A 335 -0.28 17.22 1.28
N LYS A 336 -0.02 16.62 2.43
CA LYS A 336 1.18 16.95 3.25
C LYS A 336 2.46 16.58 2.50
N ILE A 337 2.48 15.41 1.86
CA ILE A 337 3.60 14.98 0.99
C ILE A 337 3.72 15.91 -0.21
N ALA A 338 2.60 16.28 -0.86
CA ALA A 338 2.59 17.22 -1.97
C ALA A 338 3.23 18.56 -1.60
N LEU A 339 2.84 19.13 -0.47
CA LEU A 339 3.38 20.38 0.04
C LEU A 339 4.88 20.26 0.43
N ALA A 340 5.29 19.15 1.02
CA ALA A 340 6.70 18.91 1.34
C ALA A 340 7.54 18.81 0.06
N ALA A 341 7.09 18.05 -0.94
CA ALA A 341 7.76 17.95 -2.23
C ALA A 341 7.87 19.30 -2.96
N GLN A 342 6.81 20.14 -2.88
CA GLN A 342 6.84 21.48 -3.44
C GLN A 342 7.88 22.36 -2.72
N LYS A 343 7.91 22.35 -1.39
CA LYS A 343 8.88 23.12 -0.61
C LYS A 343 10.33 22.71 -0.86
N GLU A 344 10.57 21.44 -1.21
CA GLU A 344 11.88 20.92 -1.60
C GLU A 344 12.24 21.21 -3.06
N GLY A 345 11.36 21.87 -3.84
CA GLY A 345 11.58 22.17 -5.25
C GLY A 345 11.45 20.96 -6.18
N LEU A 346 10.88 19.84 -5.70
CA LEU A 346 10.73 18.64 -6.54
C LEU A 346 9.72 18.87 -7.66
N TRP A 347 8.72 19.73 -7.47
CA TRP A 347 7.74 20.12 -8.48
C TRP A 347 8.40 20.71 -9.72
N ASP A 348 9.34 21.65 -9.51
CA ASP A 348 10.05 22.31 -10.61
C ASP A 348 10.83 21.28 -11.42
N ILE A 349 11.54 20.37 -10.76
CA ILE A 349 12.27 19.26 -11.40
C ILE A 349 11.34 18.41 -12.26
N PHE A 350 10.16 18.04 -11.76
CA PHE A 350 9.20 17.20 -12.47
C PHE A 350 8.62 17.90 -13.70
N VAL A 351 8.17 19.15 -13.52
CA VAL A 351 7.59 19.95 -14.61
C VAL A 351 8.65 20.27 -15.67
N GLU A 352 9.86 20.62 -15.26
CA GLU A 352 10.99 20.83 -16.18
C GLU A 352 11.33 19.55 -16.94
N ALA A 353 11.27 18.38 -16.30
CA ALA A 353 11.47 17.11 -16.99
C ALA A 353 10.36 16.79 -18.01
N GLY A 354 9.19 17.42 -17.92
CA GLY A 354 8.04 17.19 -18.79
C GLY A 354 7.00 16.22 -18.18
N ALA A 355 7.00 16.07 -16.85
CA ALA A 355 5.99 15.28 -16.15
C ALA A 355 4.69 16.07 -15.90
N VAL A 356 3.58 15.35 -15.81
CA VAL A 356 2.32 15.83 -15.22
C VAL A 356 2.35 15.52 -13.74
N VAL A 357 2.28 16.53 -12.89
CA VAL A 357 2.10 16.35 -11.45
C VAL A 357 0.62 16.52 -11.11
N SER A 358 0.06 15.53 -10.44
CA SER A 358 -1.37 15.47 -10.12
C SER A 358 -1.63 15.71 -8.63
N ASN A 359 -2.90 15.91 -8.28
CA ASN A 359 -3.35 15.86 -6.88
C ASN A 359 -3.20 14.45 -6.30
N PRO A 360 -3.16 14.30 -4.96
CA PRO A 360 -3.20 13.01 -4.30
C PRO A 360 -4.48 12.23 -4.67
N THR A 361 -4.29 11.05 -5.27
CA THR A 361 -5.39 10.14 -5.61
C THR A 361 -4.83 8.76 -5.94
N CYS A 362 -5.64 7.72 -5.81
CA CYS A 362 -5.30 6.38 -6.27
C CYS A 362 -5.18 6.33 -7.81
N GLY A 363 -5.91 7.19 -8.52
CA GLY A 363 -5.72 7.51 -9.92
C GLY A 363 -5.75 6.34 -10.88
N ALA A 364 -4.70 6.25 -11.71
CA ALA A 364 -4.55 5.21 -12.72
C ALA A 364 -4.34 3.80 -12.13
N CYS A 365 -3.96 3.66 -10.87
CA CYS A 365 -3.63 2.37 -10.23
C CYS A 365 -4.75 1.31 -10.40
N LEU A 366 -6.00 1.74 -10.39
CA LEU A 366 -7.16 0.86 -10.59
C LEU A 366 -7.81 1.01 -11.98
N GLY A 367 -7.25 1.83 -12.87
CA GLY A 367 -7.87 2.13 -14.17
C GLY A 367 -9.14 2.99 -14.09
N GLY A 368 -9.34 3.69 -12.98
CA GLY A 368 -10.57 4.42 -12.69
C GLY A 368 -10.50 5.92 -12.93
N TYR A 369 -9.33 6.52 -12.87
CA TYR A 369 -9.15 7.97 -12.89
C TYR A 369 -7.73 8.37 -13.32
N MET A 370 -7.59 9.36 -14.18
CA MET A 370 -6.33 9.93 -14.72
C MET A 370 -5.26 8.92 -15.14
N GLY A 371 -4.66 9.13 -16.31
CA GLY A 371 -3.55 8.31 -16.80
C GLY A 371 -3.93 6.86 -17.16
N ILE A 372 -5.18 6.65 -17.55
CA ILE A 372 -5.67 5.36 -18.05
C ILE A 372 -4.97 5.02 -19.35
N LEU A 373 -4.57 3.75 -19.50
CA LEU A 373 -3.89 3.23 -20.67
C LEU A 373 -4.86 2.88 -21.79
N GLY A 374 -4.51 3.26 -23.02
CA GLY A 374 -5.20 2.86 -24.24
C GLY A 374 -4.81 1.46 -24.72
N VAL A 375 -5.36 1.07 -25.89
CA VAL A 375 -5.12 -0.22 -26.54
C VAL A 375 -3.63 -0.44 -26.79
N GLY A 376 -3.06 -1.52 -26.28
CA GLY A 376 -1.67 -1.95 -26.50
C GLY A 376 -0.60 -1.06 -25.85
N GLU A 377 -0.96 -0.05 -25.07
CA GLU A 377 0.01 0.81 -24.40
C GLU A 377 0.77 0.08 -23.28
N ARG A 378 2.04 0.42 -23.12
CA ARG A 378 2.96 -0.12 -22.12
C ARG A 378 3.30 0.92 -21.06
N CYS A 379 3.15 0.53 -19.79
CA CYS A 379 3.42 1.42 -18.65
C CYS A 379 4.41 0.79 -17.69
N VAL A 380 5.48 1.51 -17.33
CA VAL A 380 6.25 1.20 -16.12
C VAL A 380 5.62 1.95 -14.96
N SER A 381 5.26 1.23 -13.90
CA SER A 381 4.46 1.77 -12.81
C SER A 381 4.98 1.38 -11.44
N THR A 382 4.89 2.31 -10.50
CA THR A 382 5.17 2.04 -9.08
C THR A 382 3.94 1.54 -8.31
N THR A 383 2.82 1.30 -8.98
CA THR A 383 1.62 0.68 -8.40
C THR A 383 1.88 -0.76 -7.94
N ASN A 384 0.88 -1.40 -7.39
CA ASN A 384 1.02 -2.72 -6.75
C ASN A 384 0.52 -3.90 -7.60
N ARG A 385 -0.29 -3.64 -8.65
CA ARG A 385 -0.92 -4.68 -9.48
C ARG A 385 -0.70 -4.42 -10.95
N ASN A 386 -0.51 -5.50 -11.72
CA ASN A 386 -0.33 -5.47 -13.17
C ASN A 386 -1.17 -6.53 -13.90
N PHE A 387 -2.31 -6.93 -13.33
CA PHE A 387 -3.24 -7.86 -13.98
C PHE A 387 -3.83 -7.27 -15.26
N VAL A 388 -4.36 -8.14 -16.12
CA VAL A 388 -5.01 -7.76 -17.38
C VAL A 388 -6.05 -6.67 -17.17
N GLY A 389 -5.90 -5.53 -17.85
CA GLY A 389 -6.81 -4.40 -17.77
C GLY A 389 -6.72 -3.58 -16.48
N ARG A 390 -5.72 -3.79 -15.63
CA ARG A 390 -5.63 -3.13 -14.32
C ARG A 390 -5.57 -1.60 -14.40
N MET A 391 -4.83 -1.05 -15.37
CA MET A 391 -4.66 0.40 -15.53
C MET A 391 -5.35 0.98 -16.77
N GLY A 392 -6.26 0.24 -17.39
CA GLY A 392 -6.96 0.72 -18.59
C GLY A 392 -7.41 -0.41 -19.50
N ASP A 393 -7.09 -0.33 -20.81
CA ASP A 393 -7.47 -1.32 -21.78
C ASP A 393 -6.91 -2.71 -21.45
N ARG A 394 -7.67 -3.76 -21.79
CA ARG A 394 -7.29 -5.15 -21.49
C ARG A 394 -6.05 -5.64 -22.24
N THR A 395 -5.67 -4.96 -23.31
CA THR A 395 -4.46 -5.26 -24.10
C THR A 395 -3.25 -4.45 -23.65
N SER A 396 -3.43 -3.50 -22.71
CA SER A 396 -2.33 -2.76 -22.14
C SER A 396 -1.48 -3.60 -21.20
N GLU A 397 -0.20 -3.26 -21.14
CA GLU A 397 0.81 -3.98 -20.36
C GLU A 397 1.36 -3.08 -19.25
N VAL A 398 1.34 -3.57 -18.01
CA VAL A 398 1.89 -2.84 -16.85
C VAL A 398 3.08 -3.60 -16.29
N TYR A 399 4.21 -2.90 -16.15
CA TYR A 399 5.46 -3.38 -15.58
C TYR A 399 5.66 -2.74 -14.22
N LEU A 400 5.69 -3.52 -13.14
CA LEU A 400 5.85 -2.97 -11.79
C LEU A 400 7.32 -2.81 -11.44
N ALA A 401 7.68 -1.61 -10.97
CA ALA A 401 9.04 -1.31 -10.57
C ALA A 401 9.08 -0.27 -9.44
N ASN A 402 10.25 -0.06 -8.83
CA ASN A 402 10.48 1.03 -7.89
C ASN A 402 10.59 2.40 -8.60
N SER A 403 10.61 3.48 -7.83
CA SER A 403 10.60 4.85 -8.36
C SER A 403 11.85 5.21 -9.17
N ALA A 404 13.03 4.61 -8.85
CA ALA A 404 14.25 4.85 -9.61
C ALA A 404 14.19 4.23 -11.01
N VAL A 405 13.78 2.97 -11.11
CA VAL A 405 13.59 2.26 -12.40
C VAL A 405 12.52 2.94 -13.24
N ALA A 406 11.42 3.35 -12.61
CA ALA A 406 10.33 4.06 -13.30
C ALA A 406 10.82 5.39 -13.88
N ALA A 407 11.51 6.22 -13.09
CA ALA A 407 12.05 7.49 -13.55
C ALA A 407 13.11 7.31 -14.66
N ALA A 408 14.00 6.31 -14.52
CA ALA A 408 14.97 5.98 -15.54
C ALA A 408 14.30 5.59 -16.86
N SER A 409 13.27 4.76 -16.79
CA SER A 409 12.49 4.34 -17.96
C SER A 409 11.75 5.51 -18.64
N ALA A 410 11.30 6.50 -17.86
CA ALA A 410 10.71 7.71 -18.41
C ALA A 410 11.70 8.53 -19.25
N VAL A 411 12.94 8.66 -18.77
CA VAL A 411 14.02 9.36 -19.49
C VAL A 411 14.44 8.59 -20.74
N ALA A 412 14.59 7.28 -20.65
CA ALA A 412 15.05 6.44 -21.74
C ALA A 412 13.96 6.16 -22.81
N GLY A 413 12.68 6.27 -22.46
CA GLY A 413 11.56 5.87 -23.33
C GLY A 413 11.39 4.36 -23.49
N LYS A 414 12.09 3.59 -22.69
CA LYS A 414 12.07 2.13 -22.62
C LYS A 414 12.48 1.68 -21.21
N ILE A 415 12.29 0.41 -20.91
CA ILE A 415 12.78 -0.14 -19.62
C ILE A 415 14.27 0.13 -19.49
N ALA A 416 14.68 0.78 -18.39
CA ALA A 416 16.05 1.22 -18.18
C ALA A 416 16.54 0.96 -16.74
N ASP A 417 17.84 0.70 -16.61
CA ASP A 417 18.52 0.59 -15.33
C ASP A 417 18.90 2.00 -14.83
N PRO A 418 18.50 2.41 -13.62
CA PRO A 418 18.83 3.73 -13.09
C PRO A 418 20.35 3.94 -12.92
N ARG A 419 21.15 2.88 -12.89
CA ARG A 419 22.62 2.93 -12.79
C ARG A 419 23.31 3.34 -14.09
N ASP A 420 22.59 3.33 -15.20
CA ASP A 420 23.13 3.67 -16.54
C ASP A 420 22.88 5.14 -16.94
N LEU A 421 22.31 5.99 -16.04
CA LEU A 421 21.91 7.38 -16.30
C LEU A 421 22.82 8.44 -15.67
#